data_2cd36aa17a6fd2f6922ded02bac19a53
#
_entry.id   2cd36aa17a6fd2f6922ded02bac19a53
#
_cell.length_a   1.000
_cell.length_b   1.000
_cell.length_c   1.000
_cell.angle_alpha   90.00
_cell.angle_beta   90.00
_cell.angle_gamma   90.00
#
_symmetry.space_group_name_H-M   'P 1'
#
loop_
_entity.id
_entity.type
_entity.pdbx_description
1 polymer ?
#
loop_
_entity_poly.entity_id
_entity_poly.type
_entity_poly.pdbx_seq_one_letter_code
_entity_poly.pdbx_strand_id
1 'polypeptide(L)'
;PLYSSAASDVYKRQVLEWPVAKGVYHTARPYDYGKGTDIHVSGAIKVPSSFMISKGQSDMDFVCGYDKNKESGVVTVANRHIAPGKKLWTWGAGKFGAKWCENLTDDGSRYVELMTGCYTDNQPDFTWIAPYETKEFEQVWYPVRDIGEVKCATEKGACNLEKTEKGAFVGFYSVKKRNCVITLLNGENVIAEKKAEVSPAAPFTCEIPCDCDVKDLTLKICDENGELLIAYKQPVRGTKKPISPRLPAKKPCDIASLEELYLNGIHLRQYKHFEYC
;
A
#
# COMPACT_ATOMS: atom_id res chain seq x y z
N PRO A 1 -10.83 -2.94 -19.03
CA PRO A 1 -10.30 -3.51 -17.82
C PRO A 1 -10.43 -2.54 -16.67
N LEU A 2 -10.78 -3.06 -15.51
CA LEU A 2 -11.05 -2.31 -14.26
C LEU A 2 -9.84 -1.49 -13.74
N TYR A 3 -8.67 -1.63 -14.35
CA TYR A 3 -7.44 -0.95 -13.95
C TYR A 3 -7.35 0.50 -14.45
N SER A 4 -7.94 0.81 -15.59
CA SER A 4 -7.76 2.11 -16.23
C SER A 4 -8.54 3.23 -15.53
N SER A 5 -9.73 2.94 -15.01
CA SER A 5 -10.55 3.96 -14.35
C SER A 5 -10.06 4.38 -12.97
N ALA A 6 -9.41 3.46 -12.23
CA ALA A 6 -8.85 3.80 -10.93
C ALA A 6 -7.47 4.47 -11.04
N ALA A 7 -6.76 4.25 -12.15
CA ALA A 7 -5.43 4.83 -12.39
C ALA A 7 -5.49 6.20 -13.06
N SER A 8 -6.59 6.54 -13.75
CA SER A 8 -6.70 7.77 -14.52
C SER A 8 -6.78 9.04 -13.67
N ASP A 9 -7.14 8.93 -12.40
CA ASP A 9 -7.42 10.08 -11.53
C ASP A 9 -6.32 10.40 -10.51
N VAL A 10 -5.09 10.06 -10.82
CA VAL A 10 -3.95 10.26 -9.91
C VAL A 10 -3.43 11.69 -10.02
N TYR A 11 -4.01 12.60 -9.30
CA TYR A 11 -3.55 13.98 -9.21
C TYR A 11 -2.34 14.16 -8.29
N LYS A 12 -1.70 15.35 -8.39
CA LYS A 12 -0.48 15.75 -7.68
C LYS A 12 -0.51 15.61 -6.14
N ARG A 13 -1.63 15.22 -5.56
CA ARG A 13 -1.85 15.06 -4.10
C ARG A 13 -2.39 13.69 -3.71
N GLN A 14 -2.25 12.70 -4.57
CA GLN A 14 -2.63 11.33 -4.19
C GLN A 14 -1.72 10.84 -3.07
N VAL A 15 -2.34 10.41 -2.00
CA VAL A 15 -1.65 9.72 -0.90
C VAL A 15 -1.76 8.23 -1.13
N LEU A 16 -0.62 7.59 -1.24
CA LEU A 16 -0.53 6.14 -1.31
C LEU A 16 -0.26 5.64 0.09
N GLU A 17 -1.28 5.09 0.73
CA GLU A 17 -1.09 4.44 2.02
C GLU A 17 -0.40 3.10 1.80
N TRP A 18 0.88 3.11 2.02
CA TRP A 18 1.65 1.91 2.23
C TRP A 18 1.66 1.64 3.73
N PRO A 19 1.12 0.51 4.18
CA PRO A 19 1.37 0.11 5.55
C PRO A 19 2.85 -0.24 5.66
N VAL A 20 3.64 0.76 5.85
CA VAL A 20 5.06 0.68 6.14
C VAL A 20 5.85 -0.29 5.29
N ALA A 21 6.53 0.15 4.32
CA ALA A 21 7.81 -0.47 4.08
C ALA A 21 8.67 0.48 3.29
N LYS A 22 9.90 0.50 3.60
CA LYS A 22 10.89 0.97 2.68
C LYS A 22 10.76 0.06 1.46
N GLY A 23 10.23 0.60 0.36
CA GLY A 23 10.13 -0.13 -0.88
C GLY A 23 11.51 -0.61 -1.32
N VAL A 24 11.56 -1.75 -1.94
CA VAL A 24 12.75 -2.17 -2.68
C VAL A 24 12.70 -1.48 -4.02
N TYR A 25 13.70 -0.68 -4.34
CA TYR A 25 13.81 0.00 -5.63
C TYR A 25 14.20 -0.99 -6.70
N HIS A 26 13.49 -0.96 -7.80
CA HIS A 26 13.75 -1.81 -8.95
C HIS A 26 14.26 -0.99 -10.14
N THR A 27 15.30 -0.22 -9.97
CA THR A 27 16.02 0.36 -11.09
C THR A 27 17.50 0.21 -10.82
N ALA A 28 18.28 0.03 -11.87
CA ALA A 28 19.74 -0.08 -11.80
C ALA A 28 20.42 1.16 -11.17
N ARG A 29 19.66 2.19 -10.89
CA ARG A 29 20.07 3.37 -10.14
C ARG A 29 19.00 3.69 -9.11
N PRO A 30 19.19 3.29 -7.83
CA PRO A 30 18.34 3.76 -6.76
C PRO A 30 18.46 5.28 -6.75
N TYR A 31 17.40 5.95 -7.15
CA TYR A 31 17.32 7.39 -6.94
C TYR A 31 17.22 7.60 -5.44
N ASP A 32 18.16 8.32 -4.90
CA ASP A 32 18.07 8.81 -3.54
C ASP A 32 16.95 9.86 -3.52
N TYR A 33 15.79 9.46 -3.02
CA TYR A 33 14.71 10.40 -2.76
C TYR A 33 15.06 11.34 -1.60
N GLY A 34 16.23 11.16 -1.00
CA GLY A 34 16.73 11.96 0.09
C GLY A 34 16.00 11.72 1.41
N LYS A 35 16.62 12.15 2.49
CA LYS A 35 15.97 12.18 3.81
C LYS A 35 14.80 13.17 3.76
N GLY A 36 13.60 12.70 4.13
CA GLY A 36 12.41 13.53 4.23
C GLY A 36 11.51 13.57 2.99
N THR A 37 11.85 12.85 1.91
CA THR A 37 10.91 12.69 0.80
C THR A 37 9.80 11.71 1.21
N ASP A 38 8.58 12.20 1.24
CA ASP A 38 7.41 11.38 1.51
C ASP A 38 6.93 10.71 0.22
N ILE A 39 7.28 9.43 0.05
CA ILE A 39 6.89 8.64 -1.13
C ILE A 39 5.42 8.18 -1.10
N HIS A 40 4.69 8.41 0.00
CA HIS A 40 3.24 8.21 0.03
C HIS A 40 2.52 9.23 -0.85
N VAL A 41 3.14 10.37 -1.10
CA VAL A 41 2.60 11.40 -1.98
C VAL A 41 3.15 11.21 -3.39
N SER A 42 2.30 10.78 -4.32
CA SER A 42 2.72 10.49 -5.72
C SER A 42 3.43 11.67 -6.39
N GLY A 43 3.04 12.90 -6.07
CA GLY A 43 3.70 14.12 -6.55
C GLY A 43 5.14 14.31 -6.09
N ALA A 44 5.58 13.65 -5.04
CA ALA A 44 6.96 13.67 -4.57
C ALA A 44 7.87 12.75 -5.38
N ILE A 45 7.32 11.73 -6.03
CA ILE A 45 8.05 10.80 -6.88
C ILE A 45 8.27 11.47 -8.25
N LYS A 46 9.51 11.86 -8.57
CA LYS A 46 9.80 12.66 -9.77
C LYS A 46 10.17 11.85 -11.01
N VAL A 47 10.60 10.63 -10.83
CA VAL A 47 11.13 9.76 -11.88
C VAL A 47 10.37 8.43 -11.92
N PRO A 48 10.41 7.69 -13.04
CA PRO A 48 9.83 6.35 -13.10
C PRO A 48 10.37 5.49 -11.97
N SER A 49 9.46 4.93 -11.17
CA SER A 49 9.85 4.19 -9.97
C SER A 49 8.88 3.07 -9.66
N SER A 50 9.46 1.98 -9.19
CA SER A 50 8.75 0.83 -8.66
C SER A 50 9.07 0.68 -7.18
N PHE A 51 8.05 0.54 -6.37
CA PHE A 51 8.17 0.26 -4.95
C PHE A 51 7.52 -1.06 -4.64
N MET A 52 8.17 -1.84 -3.79
CA MET A 52 7.70 -3.15 -3.39
C MET A 52 7.79 -3.33 -1.89
N ILE A 53 6.83 -4.07 -1.34
CA ILE A 53 6.88 -4.50 0.04
C ILE A 53 7.47 -5.90 0.06
N SER A 54 8.59 -6.07 0.75
CA SER A 54 9.19 -7.38 0.94
C SER A 54 8.33 -8.25 1.86
N LYS A 55 8.36 -9.56 1.62
CA LYS A 55 7.67 -10.54 2.47
C LYS A 55 7.99 -10.33 3.95
N GLY A 56 6.96 -10.28 4.78
CA GLY A 56 7.09 -10.06 6.22
C GLY A 56 7.34 -8.61 6.64
N GLN A 57 7.34 -7.66 5.71
CA GLN A 57 7.51 -6.23 6.01
C GLN A 57 6.19 -5.49 6.24
N SER A 58 5.08 -6.02 5.75
CA SER A 58 3.75 -5.43 5.94
C SER A 58 3.01 -6.14 7.07
N ASP A 59 2.43 -5.37 7.98
CA ASP A 59 1.55 -5.87 9.04
C ASP A 59 0.07 -5.71 8.67
N MET A 60 -0.23 -5.22 7.45
CA MET A 60 -1.56 -4.92 6.97
C MET A 60 -1.88 -5.65 5.66
N ASP A 61 -3.15 -5.93 5.43
CA ASP A 61 -3.62 -6.70 4.29
C ASP A 61 -4.11 -5.83 3.12
N PHE A 62 -3.94 -4.51 3.17
CA PHE A 62 -4.46 -3.60 2.15
C PHE A 62 -3.39 -2.76 1.46
N VAL A 63 -3.78 -2.22 0.31
CA VAL A 63 -3.15 -1.11 -0.41
C VAL A 63 -4.26 -0.14 -0.81
N CYS A 64 -4.02 1.15 -0.71
CA CYS A 64 -4.98 2.17 -1.09
C CYS A 64 -4.31 3.29 -1.89
N GLY A 65 -4.97 3.74 -2.95
CA GLY A 65 -4.71 5.02 -3.58
C GLY A 65 -5.88 5.96 -3.30
N TYR A 66 -5.61 7.14 -2.77
CA TYR A 66 -6.63 8.13 -2.43
C TYR A 66 -6.31 9.49 -3.04
N ASP A 67 -7.25 10.04 -3.77
CA ASP A 67 -7.16 11.40 -4.34
C ASP A 67 -7.82 12.39 -3.36
N LYS A 68 -7.00 13.23 -2.72
CA LYS A 68 -7.47 14.24 -1.77
C LYS A 68 -8.32 15.35 -2.42
N ASN A 69 -8.20 15.58 -3.71
CA ASN A 69 -9.01 16.60 -4.38
C ASN A 69 -10.42 16.09 -4.70
N LYS A 70 -10.54 14.80 -5.00
CA LYS A 70 -11.82 14.12 -5.29
C LYS A 70 -12.41 13.47 -4.05
N GLU A 71 -11.70 13.49 -2.94
CA GLU A 71 -12.05 12.82 -1.69
C GLU A 71 -12.48 11.37 -1.91
N SER A 72 -11.81 10.69 -2.82
CA SER A 72 -12.12 9.32 -3.22
C SER A 72 -10.90 8.53 -3.62
N GLY A 73 -11.02 7.21 -3.60
CA GLY A 73 -9.93 6.33 -3.94
C GLY A 73 -10.36 4.90 -4.20
N VAL A 74 -9.38 4.02 -4.27
CA VAL A 74 -9.58 2.58 -4.45
C VAL A 74 -8.77 1.85 -3.39
N VAL A 75 -9.40 0.90 -2.74
CA VAL A 75 -8.79 -0.02 -1.79
C VAL A 75 -8.69 -1.40 -2.41
N THR A 76 -7.54 -2.05 -2.20
CA THR A 76 -7.35 -3.46 -2.48
C THR A 76 -7.00 -4.16 -1.18
N VAL A 77 -7.69 -5.23 -0.86
CA VAL A 77 -7.41 -6.10 0.29
C VAL A 77 -7.01 -7.48 -0.19
N ALA A 78 -5.91 -7.99 0.33
CA ALA A 78 -5.44 -9.35 0.07
C ALA A 78 -4.64 -9.86 1.28
N ASN A 79 -4.85 -11.11 1.66
CA ASN A 79 -4.12 -11.72 2.78
C ASN A 79 -2.61 -11.69 2.53
N ARG A 80 -1.88 -10.91 3.33
CA ARG A 80 -0.43 -10.70 3.20
C ARG A 80 0.41 -11.96 3.39
N HIS A 81 -0.14 -13.00 3.98
CA HIS A 81 0.56 -14.28 4.17
C HIS A 81 0.53 -15.13 2.90
N ILE A 82 -0.48 -14.94 2.06
CA ILE A 82 -0.69 -15.67 0.78
C ILE A 82 -0.29 -14.78 -0.39
N ALA A 83 -0.71 -13.52 -0.38
CA ALA A 83 -0.44 -12.52 -1.41
C ALA A 83 0.38 -11.34 -0.84
N PRO A 84 1.67 -11.55 -0.51
CA PRO A 84 2.53 -10.53 0.11
C PRO A 84 2.99 -9.44 -0.87
N GLY A 85 2.83 -9.65 -2.18
CA GLY A 85 3.44 -8.86 -3.24
C GLY A 85 2.74 -7.54 -3.52
N LYS A 86 2.71 -6.64 -2.54
CA LYS A 86 2.21 -5.28 -2.73
C LYS A 86 3.23 -4.44 -3.46
N LYS A 87 2.82 -3.82 -4.57
CA LYS A 87 3.69 -3.04 -5.44
C LYS A 87 3.01 -1.75 -5.87
N LEU A 88 3.84 -0.75 -6.14
CA LEU A 88 3.45 0.48 -6.81
C LEU A 88 4.39 0.72 -7.97
N TRP A 89 3.83 1.07 -9.11
CA TRP A 89 4.57 1.63 -10.23
C TRP A 89 4.04 3.02 -10.56
N THR A 90 4.93 3.93 -10.93
CA THR A 90 4.60 5.25 -11.46
C THR A 90 5.65 5.73 -12.44
N TRP A 91 5.24 6.45 -13.48
CA TRP A 91 6.13 7.18 -14.38
C TRP A 91 6.74 8.43 -13.73
N GLY A 92 6.30 8.76 -12.53
CA GLY A 92 6.75 9.93 -11.78
C GLY A 92 6.09 11.24 -12.20
N ALA A 93 6.27 12.26 -11.37
CA ALA A 93 5.69 13.58 -11.53
C ALA A 93 6.58 14.56 -12.31
N GLY A 94 7.73 14.11 -12.83
CA GLY A 94 8.62 14.92 -13.68
C GLY A 94 8.12 15.05 -15.12
N LYS A 95 8.88 15.78 -15.96
CA LYS A 95 8.51 16.02 -17.37
C LYS A 95 8.31 14.73 -18.18
N PHE A 96 9.18 13.75 -17.99
CA PHE A 96 9.08 12.46 -18.65
C PHE A 96 7.81 11.70 -18.25
N GLY A 97 7.51 11.66 -16.95
CA GLY A 97 6.27 11.03 -16.47
C GLY A 97 5.01 11.75 -16.92
N ALA A 98 5.05 13.09 -17.03
CA ALA A 98 3.93 13.87 -17.59
C ALA A 98 3.63 13.45 -19.03
N LYS A 99 4.66 13.26 -19.86
CA LYS A 99 4.48 12.81 -21.25
C LYS A 99 3.87 11.41 -21.35
N TRP A 100 4.27 10.51 -20.47
CA TRP A 100 3.67 9.18 -20.39
C TRP A 100 2.21 9.22 -19.93
N CYS A 101 1.89 10.10 -18.97
CA CYS A 101 0.50 10.28 -18.54
C CYS A 101 -0.41 10.73 -19.70
N GLU A 102 0.05 11.64 -20.57
CA GLU A 102 -0.69 12.04 -21.79
C GLU A 102 -0.99 10.85 -22.71
N ASN A 103 -0.12 9.85 -22.76
CA ASN A 103 -0.30 8.65 -23.58
C ASN A 103 -1.18 7.58 -22.92
N LEU A 104 -1.29 7.58 -21.59
CA LEU A 104 -1.94 6.53 -20.82
C LEU A 104 -3.32 6.94 -20.27
N THR A 105 -3.64 8.23 -20.27
CA THR A 105 -4.90 8.77 -19.76
C THR A 105 -5.50 9.76 -20.75
N ASP A 106 -6.84 9.84 -20.82
CA ASP A 106 -7.54 10.70 -21.78
C ASP A 106 -7.39 12.20 -21.45
N ASP A 107 -7.14 12.52 -20.18
CA ASP A 107 -7.08 13.89 -19.66
C ASP A 107 -5.66 14.32 -19.22
N GLY A 108 -4.65 13.50 -19.44
CA GLY A 108 -3.29 13.74 -18.98
C GLY A 108 -3.10 13.65 -17.47
N SER A 109 -4.07 13.09 -16.75
CA SER A 109 -3.98 12.87 -15.30
C SER A 109 -2.83 11.92 -14.93
N ARG A 110 -2.40 11.94 -13.67
CA ARG A 110 -1.25 11.13 -13.24
C ARG A 110 -1.60 9.65 -13.21
N TYR A 111 -0.71 8.84 -13.78
CA TYR A 111 -0.82 7.40 -13.84
C TYR A 111 -0.04 6.73 -12.72
N VAL A 112 -0.69 5.83 -12.00
CA VAL A 112 -0.10 4.99 -10.96
C VAL A 112 -0.71 3.59 -11.05
N GLU A 113 0.12 2.58 -10.87
CA GLU A 113 -0.31 1.19 -10.76
C GLU A 113 -0.19 0.73 -9.31
N LEU A 114 -1.29 0.28 -8.73
CA LEU A 114 -1.31 -0.41 -7.45
C LEU A 114 -1.53 -1.89 -7.71
N MET A 115 -0.63 -2.71 -7.20
CA MET A 115 -0.61 -4.13 -7.49
C MET A 115 -0.54 -4.94 -6.21
N THR A 116 -1.19 -6.10 -6.20
CA THR A 116 -1.03 -7.15 -5.19
C THR A 116 -0.83 -8.48 -5.90
N GLY A 117 -0.25 -9.47 -5.22
CA GLY A 117 -0.04 -10.79 -5.79
C GLY A 117 0.71 -11.73 -4.85
N CYS A 118 0.83 -12.99 -5.27
CA CYS A 118 1.49 -14.03 -4.49
C CYS A 118 3.01 -13.85 -4.38
N TYR A 119 3.61 -13.09 -5.29
CA TYR A 119 5.05 -12.97 -5.40
C TYR A 119 5.52 -11.54 -5.14
N THR A 120 6.73 -11.43 -4.60
CA THR A 120 7.38 -10.15 -4.31
C THR A 120 8.43 -9.79 -5.36
N ASP A 121 8.71 -10.69 -6.30
CA ASP A 121 9.66 -10.43 -7.36
C ASP A 121 9.12 -9.36 -8.32
N ASN A 122 10.04 -8.62 -8.91
CA ASN A 122 9.76 -7.63 -9.94
C ASN A 122 10.71 -7.86 -11.12
N GLN A 123 10.32 -7.40 -12.31
CA GLN A 123 11.17 -7.53 -13.50
C GLN A 123 12.58 -7.01 -13.25
N PRO A 124 13.62 -7.72 -13.69
CA PRO A 124 13.62 -8.95 -14.48
C PRO A 124 13.47 -10.25 -13.67
N ASP A 125 13.42 -10.16 -12.33
CA ASP A 125 13.28 -11.34 -11.47
C ASP A 125 11.87 -11.95 -11.61
N PHE A 126 11.75 -13.25 -11.36
CA PHE A 126 10.51 -13.99 -11.41
C PHE A 126 10.58 -15.21 -10.47
N THR A 127 9.43 -15.76 -10.17
CA THR A 127 9.31 -16.99 -9.36
C THR A 127 8.75 -18.12 -10.22
N TRP A 128 9.29 -19.30 -10.03
CA TRP A 128 8.81 -20.51 -10.70
C TRP A 128 7.56 -21.06 -10.01
N ILE A 129 6.64 -21.55 -10.84
CA ILE A 129 5.58 -22.46 -10.41
C ILE A 129 5.98 -23.84 -10.93
N ALA A 130 6.14 -24.81 -10.01
CA ALA A 130 6.50 -26.16 -10.38
C ALA A 130 5.36 -26.87 -11.14
N PRO A 131 5.64 -27.89 -11.95
CA PRO A 131 4.60 -28.71 -12.54
C PRO A 131 3.64 -29.23 -11.45
N TYR A 132 2.33 -29.11 -11.70
CA TYR A 132 1.24 -29.48 -10.76
C TYR A 132 1.15 -28.60 -9.51
N GLU A 133 1.97 -27.56 -9.36
CA GLU A 133 1.82 -26.56 -8.30
C GLU A 133 0.68 -25.59 -8.64
N THR A 134 -0.19 -25.34 -7.67
CA THR A 134 -1.26 -24.35 -7.77
C THR A 134 -1.07 -23.28 -6.71
N LYS A 135 -1.29 -22.02 -7.08
CA LYS A 135 -1.37 -20.88 -6.17
C LYS A 135 -2.75 -20.27 -6.25
N GLU A 136 -3.43 -20.25 -5.11
CA GLU A 136 -4.76 -19.66 -5.00
C GLU A 136 -4.71 -18.49 -4.02
N PHE A 137 -5.31 -17.37 -4.37
CA PHE A 137 -5.44 -16.21 -3.50
C PHE A 137 -6.63 -15.36 -3.93
N GLU A 138 -7.14 -14.59 -2.98
CA GLU A 138 -8.26 -13.68 -3.17
C GLU A 138 -7.79 -12.24 -3.07
N GLN A 139 -8.37 -11.38 -3.90
CA GLN A 139 -8.21 -9.93 -3.84
C GLN A 139 -9.60 -9.31 -3.85
N VAL A 140 -9.86 -8.44 -2.90
CA VAL A 140 -11.10 -7.66 -2.82
C VAL A 140 -10.79 -6.21 -3.17
N TRP A 141 -11.47 -5.68 -4.18
CA TRP A 141 -11.33 -4.30 -4.64
C TRP A 141 -12.64 -3.55 -4.41
N TYR A 142 -12.55 -2.36 -3.86
CA TYR A 142 -13.71 -1.49 -3.71
C TYR A 142 -13.32 -0.01 -3.73
N PRO A 143 -14.24 0.87 -4.22
CA PRO A 143 -14.04 2.31 -4.09
C PRO A 143 -14.17 2.73 -2.62
N VAL A 144 -13.54 3.85 -2.28
CA VAL A 144 -13.67 4.51 -0.98
C VAL A 144 -13.83 6.00 -1.20
N ARG A 145 -14.60 6.68 -0.34
CA ARG A 145 -14.83 8.11 -0.45
C ARG A 145 -15.10 8.76 0.90
N ASP A 146 -14.86 10.08 0.95
CA ASP A 146 -15.31 11.00 2.00
C ASP A 146 -14.87 10.66 3.44
N ILE A 147 -13.83 9.84 3.62
CA ILE A 147 -13.28 9.48 4.93
C ILE A 147 -11.86 9.98 5.17
N GLY A 148 -11.29 10.73 4.22
CA GLY A 148 -9.88 11.10 4.23
C GLY A 148 -8.96 9.92 3.94
N GLU A 149 -7.71 10.02 4.37
CA GLU A 149 -6.70 8.99 4.10
C GLU A 149 -7.01 7.67 4.81
N VAL A 150 -7.05 6.58 4.05
CA VAL A 150 -7.31 5.25 4.60
C VAL A 150 -6.12 4.78 5.44
N LYS A 151 -6.34 4.52 6.72
CA LYS A 151 -5.31 4.01 7.66
C LYS A 151 -5.40 2.50 7.88
N CYS A 152 -6.58 1.93 7.69
CA CYS A 152 -6.79 0.49 7.73
C CYS A 152 -7.98 0.12 6.84
N ALA A 153 -7.90 -1.07 6.22
CA ALA A 153 -8.98 -1.60 5.42
C ALA A 153 -9.07 -3.12 5.53
N THR A 154 -10.30 -3.60 5.47
CA THR A 154 -10.70 -5.00 5.39
C THR A 154 -11.65 -5.20 4.21
N GLU A 155 -12.04 -6.42 3.92
CA GLU A 155 -13.09 -6.71 2.95
C GLU A 155 -14.46 -6.08 3.28
N LYS A 156 -14.64 -5.65 4.53
CA LYS A 156 -15.91 -5.09 5.04
C LYS A 156 -15.96 -3.57 4.98
N GLY A 157 -14.80 -2.90 4.87
CA GLY A 157 -14.73 -1.46 4.83
C GLY A 157 -13.34 -0.90 5.09
N ALA A 158 -13.24 0.42 5.11
CA ALA A 158 -12.02 1.17 5.35
C ALA A 158 -12.22 2.24 6.41
N CYS A 159 -11.18 2.52 7.19
CA CYS A 159 -11.25 3.55 8.22
C CYS A 159 -10.07 4.53 8.16
N ASN A 160 -10.34 5.71 8.71
CA ASN A 160 -9.36 6.74 8.99
C ASN A 160 -9.38 7.13 10.46
N LEU A 161 -8.23 7.42 11.00
CA LEU A 161 -8.03 7.99 12.35
C LEU A 161 -6.84 8.94 12.28
N GLU A 162 -7.12 10.23 12.40
CA GLU A 162 -6.12 11.30 12.31
C GLU A 162 -6.24 12.28 13.48
N LYS A 163 -5.13 12.92 13.84
CA LYS A 163 -5.15 14.02 14.82
C LYS A 163 -5.64 15.29 14.16
N THR A 164 -6.50 16.01 14.87
CA THR A 164 -6.92 17.36 14.52
C THR A 164 -6.51 18.34 15.62
N GLU A 165 -6.73 19.63 15.40
CA GLU A 165 -6.52 20.64 16.42
C GLU A 165 -7.44 20.46 17.63
N LYS A 166 -8.62 19.86 17.43
CA LYS A 166 -9.66 19.68 18.46
C LYS A 166 -9.71 18.28 19.06
N GLY A 167 -8.91 17.34 18.51
CA GLY A 167 -8.92 15.97 19.00
C GLY A 167 -8.56 14.94 17.92
N ALA A 168 -9.49 14.06 17.61
CA ALA A 168 -9.31 13.02 16.63
C ALA A 168 -10.43 13.02 15.57
N PHE A 169 -10.07 13.02 14.31
CA PHE A 169 -10.98 12.74 13.21
C PHE A 169 -11.11 11.22 13.04
N VAL A 170 -12.35 10.76 12.95
CA VAL A 170 -12.69 9.35 12.67
C VAL A 170 -13.51 9.30 11.41
N GLY A 171 -13.06 8.50 10.43
CA GLY A 171 -13.79 8.18 9.22
C GLY A 171 -14.01 6.68 9.09
N PHE A 172 -15.17 6.26 8.59
CA PHE A 172 -15.45 4.88 8.25
C PHE A 172 -16.31 4.78 6.99
N TYR A 173 -15.82 4.00 6.04
CA TYR A 173 -16.51 3.61 4.82
C TYR A 173 -16.88 2.13 4.90
N SER A 174 -18.14 1.80 4.66
CA SER A 174 -18.62 0.41 4.60
C SER A 174 -18.95 0.02 3.17
N VAL A 175 -18.53 -1.17 2.76
CA VAL A 175 -18.80 -1.71 1.40
C VAL A 175 -20.28 -2.06 1.18
N LYS A 176 -21.09 -2.10 2.24
CA LYS A 176 -22.54 -2.27 2.18
C LYS A 176 -23.23 -1.49 3.28
N LYS A 177 -24.53 -1.25 3.10
CA LYS A 177 -25.36 -0.60 4.13
C LYS A 177 -25.44 -1.47 5.38
N ARG A 178 -25.16 -0.88 6.55
CA ARG A 178 -25.26 -1.53 7.87
C ARG A 178 -25.30 -0.53 9.01
N ASN A 179 -25.86 -0.96 10.14
CA ASN A 179 -25.75 -0.26 11.41
C ASN A 179 -24.43 -0.61 12.07
N CYS A 180 -23.72 0.40 12.54
CA CYS A 180 -22.38 0.24 13.13
C CYS A 180 -22.30 0.89 14.50
N VAL A 181 -21.47 0.30 15.35
CA VAL A 181 -21.00 0.90 16.59
C VAL A 181 -19.53 1.25 16.40
N ILE A 182 -19.24 2.54 16.47
CA ILE A 182 -17.92 3.13 16.28
C ILE A 182 -17.39 3.54 17.65
N THR A 183 -16.36 2.88 18.14
CA THR A 183 -15.79 3.12 19.47
C THR A 183 -14.35 3.59 19.35
N LEU A 184 -14.05 4.73 19.98
CA LEU A 184 -12.69 5.24 20.14
C LEU A 184 -12.23 4.99 21.58
N LEU A 185 -11.07 4.33 21.74
CA LEU A 185 -10.51 3.96 23.02
C LEU A 185 -9.11 4.58 23.21
N ASN A 186 -8.76 4.86 24.45
CA ASN A 186 -7.39 5.09 24.90
C ASN A 186 -7.04 4.00 25.92
N GLY A 187 -6.22 3.04 25.50
CA GLY A 187 -6.05 1.78 26.25
C GLY A 187 -7.38 1.04 26.38
N GLU A 188 -7.84 0.81 27.61
CA GLU A 188 -9.13 0.18 27.90
C GLU A 188 -10.27 1.21 28.10
N ASN A 189 -9.94 2.49 28.20
CA ASN A 189 -10.92 3.53 28.47
C ASN A 189 -11.65 3.96 27.17
N VAL A 190 -12.97 3.93 27.19
CA VAL A 190 -13.80 4.43 26.08
C VAL A 190 -13.80 5.96 26.12
N ILE A 191 -13.26 6.58 25.07
CA ILE A 191 -13.29 8.04 24.87
C ILE A 191 -14.63 8.46 24.27
N ALA A 192 -15.10 7.71 23.28
CA ALA A 192 -16.38 7.96 22.64
C ALA A 192 -16.95 6.69 22.02
N GLU A 193 -18.28 6.60 22.04
CA GLU A 193 -19.04 5.60 21.31
C GLU A 193 -20.11 6.28 20.46
N LYS A 194 -20.23 5.92 19.20
CA LYS A 194 -21.21 6.45 18.25
C LYS A 194 -21.92 5.30 17.56
N LYS A 195 -23.22 5.40 17.38
CA LYS A 195 -24.01 4.50 16.56
C LYS A 195 -24.42 5.21 15.28
N ALA A 196 -24.22 4.59 14.15
CA ALA A 196 -24.56 5.17 12.86
C ALA A 196 -24.96 4.10 11.84
N GLU A 197 -25.89 4.44 10.98
CA GLU A 197 -26.12 3.71 9.74
C GLU A 197 -25.08 4.19 8.72
N VAL A 198 -24.28 3.27 8.18
CA VAL A 198 -23.19 3.57 7.23
C VAL A 198 -23.42 2.79 5.94
N SER A 199 -23.15 3.43 4.81
CA SER A 199 -23.28 2.81 3.49
C SER A 199 -22.21 3.36 2.53
N PRO A 200 -22.02 2.75 1.34
CA PRO A 200 -21.13 3.30 0.32
C PRO A 200 -21.48 4.72 -0.12
N ALA A 201 -22.77 5.08 -0.08
CA ALA A 201 -23.26 6.40 -0.45
C ALA A 201 -23.21 7.41 0.73
N ALA A 202 -23.14 6.92 1.96
CA ALA A 202 -23.13 7.73 3.18
C ALA A 202 -22.08 7.16 4.17
N PRO A 203 -20.80 7.43 3.96
CA PRO A 203 -19.76 7.12 4.93
C PRO A 203 -19.97 7.86 6.25
N PHE A 204 -19.42 7.33 7.32
CA PHE A 204 -19.42 7.98 8.63
C PHE A 204 -18.17 8.82 8.80
N THR A 205 -18.34 10.06 9.25
CA THR A 205 -17.24 10.92 9.73
C THR A 205 -17.63 11.65 10.99
N CYS A 206 -16.68 11.83 11.89
CA CYS A 206 -16.89 12.56 13.12
C CYS A 206 -15.56 13.10 13.65
N GLU A 207 -15.59 14.31 14.21
CA GLU A 207 -14.50 14.83 15.02
C GLU A 207 -14.82 14.59 16.51
N ILE A 208 -13.92 13.92 17.21
CA ILE A 208 -14.08 13.55 18.62
C ILE A 208 -13.09 14.36 19.44
N PRO A 209 -13.58 15.29 20.31
CA PRO A 209 -12.70 16.06 21.17
C PRO A 209 -11.93 15.16 22.14
N CYS A 210 -10.61 15.24 22.13
CA CYS A 210 -9.74 14.57 23.07
C CYS A 210 -8.32 15.17 23.04
N ASP A 211 -7.64 15.16 24.18
CA ASP A 211 -6.23 15.60 24.30
C ASP A 211 -5.22 14.46 24.10
N CYS A 212 -5.70 13.30 23.66
CA CYS A 212 -4.87 12.11 23.47
C CYS A 212 -4.03 12.21 22.19
N ASP A 213 -2.85 11.60 22.21
CA ASP A 213 -2.10 11.37 21.00
C ASP A 213 -2.75 10.21 20.20
N VAL A 214 -2.91 10.38 18.89
CA VAL A 214 -3.54 9.37 18.02
C VAL A 214 -2.84 8.00 18.09
N LYS A 215 -1.53 7.98 18.37
CA LYS A 215 -0.77 6.72 18.54
C LYS A 215 -1.26 5.88 19.75
N ASP A 216 -1.87 6.52 20.75
CA ASP A 216 -2.38 5.87 21.94
C ASP A 216 -3.84 5.43 21.78
N LEU A 217 -4.50 5.94 20.71
CA LEU A 217 -5.89 5.65 20.42
C LEU A 217 -6.05 4.34 19.63
N THR A 218 -7.17 3.67 19.90
CA THR A 218 -7.63 2.51 19.15
C THR A 218 -9.03 2.79 18.65
N LEU A 219 -9.23 2.71 17.34
CA LEU A 219 -10.53 2.75 16.71
C LEU A 219 -11.04 1.32 16.53
N LYS A 220 -12.24 1.03 17.03
CA LYS A 220 -12.92 -0.25 16.87
C LYS A 220 -14.31 -0.01 16.29
N ILE A 221 -14.63 -0.75 15.23
CA ILE A 221 -15.93 -0.63 14.56
C ILE A 221 -16.54 -2.02 14.45
N CYS A 222 -17.73 -2.17 15.02
CA CYS A 222 -18.51 -3.39 14.99
C CYS A 222 -19.85 -3.13 14.28
N ASP A 223 -20.49 -4.18 13.79
CA ASP A 223 -21.87 -4.11 13.35
C ASP A 223 -22.83 -4.13 14.56
N GLU A 224 -24.14 -4.08 14.29
CA GLU A 224 -25.20 -4.13 15.31
C GLU A 224 -25.24 -5.44 16.11
N ASN A 225 -24.68 -6.53 15.59
CA ASN A 225 -24.59 -7.83 16.24
C ASN A 225 -23.30 -7.99 17.07
N GLY A 226 -22.42 -6.97 17.06
CA GLY A 226 -21.13 -7.00 17.73
C GLY A 226 -20.02 -7.67 16.92
N GLU A 227 -20.26 -8.01 15.65
CA GLU A 227 -19.22 -8.54 14.76
C GLU A 227 -18.20 -7.43 14.46
N LEU A 228 -16.92 -7.72 14.69
CA LEU A 228 -15.84 -6.79 14.39
C LEU A 228 -15.69 -6.63 12.87
N LEU A 229 -15.85 -5.41 12.39
CA LEU A 229 -15.66 -5.04 10.99
C LEU A 229 -14.22 -4.59 10.74
N ILE A 230 -13.69 -3.75 11.62
CA ILE A 230 -12.35 -3.20 11.52
C ILE A 230 -11.87 -2.74 12.89
N ALA A 231 -10.59 -2.91 13.17
CA ALA A 231 -9.91 -2.29 14.29
C ALA A 231 -8.60 -1.68 13.80
N TYR A 232 -8.32 -0.47 14.27
CA TYR A 232 -7.10 0.23 13.93
C TYR A 232 -6.47 0.88 15.14
N LYS A 233 -5.19 0.62 15.30
CA LYS A 233 -4.28 1.38 16.16
C LYS A 233 -3.07 1.74 15.34
N GLN A 234 -2.59 2.97 15.45
CA GLN A 234 -1.42 3.40 14.70
C GLN A 234 -0.23 2.47 15.01
N PRO A 235 0.37 1.83 14.01
CA PRO A 235 1.52 0.95 14.23
C PRO A 235 2.70 1.75 14.80
N VAL A 236 3.33 1.22 15.84
CA VAL A 236 4.63 1.74 16.28
C VAL A 236 5.65 1.37 15.23
N ARG A 237 6.13 2.35 14.49
CA ARG A 237 7.18 2.15 13.50
C ARG A 237 8.46 1.76 14.21
N GLY A 238 8.72 0.47 14.33
CA GLY A 238 10.02 -0.04 14.74
C GLY A 238 11.08 0.31 13.70
N THR A 239 12.32 0.44 14.13
CA THR A 239 13.49 0.54 13.25
C THR A 239 13.77 -0.83 12.63
N LYS A 240 12.93 -1.25 11.67
CA LYS A 240 13.27 -2.42 10.84
C LYS A 240 14.57 -2.07 10.10
N LYS A 241 15.56 -2.98 10.14
CA LYS A 241 16.81 -2.77 9.40
C LYS A 241 16.49 -2.48 7.94
N PRO A 242 17.13 -1.46 7.33
CA PRO A 242 16.98 -1.24 5.90
C PRO A 242 17.32 -2.52 5.16
N ILE A 243 16.47 -2.92 4.22
CA ILE A 243 16.80 -4.02 3.32
C ILE A 243 17.94 -3.51 2.45
N SER A 244 19.05 -4.24 2.44
CA SER A 244 20.14 -3.94 1.53
C SER A 244 19.67 -4.15 0.09
N PRO A 245 19.92 -3.20 -0.84
CA PRO A 245 19.65 -3.44 -2.26
C PRO A 245 20.34 -4.74 -2.68
N ARG A 246 19.69 -5.50 -3.55
CA ARG A 246 20.38 -6.61 -4.23
C ARG A 246 21.59 -6.03 -4.95
N LEU A 247 22.73 -6.59 -4.69
CA LEU A 247 23.94 -6.28 -5.45
C LEU A 247 23.92 -7.10 -6.73
N PRO A 248 24.52 -6.59 -7.84
CA PRO A 248 24.73 -7.37 -9.02
C PRO A 248 25.57 -8.62 -8.68
N ALA A 249 25.40 -9.68 -9.45
CA ALA A 249 26.22 -10.88 -9.29
C ALA A 249 27.70 -10.52 -9.38
N LYS A 250 28.53 -11.13 -8.53
CA LYS A 250 29.98 -10.96 -8.58
C LYS A 250 30.50 -11.42 -9.95
N LYS A 251 31.53 -10.76 -10.44
CA LYS A 251 32.23 -11.28 -11.63
C LYS A 251 32.82 -12.65 -11.31
N PRO A 252 32.89 -13.58 -12.28
CA PRO A 252 33.45 -14.92 -12.06
C PRO A 252 34.86 -14.89 -11.48
N CYS A 253 35.67 -13.92 -11.87
CA CYS A 253 37.05 -13.74 -11.35
C CYS A 253 37.10 -13.31 -9.88
N ASP A 254 36.02 -12.74 -9.33
CA ASP A 254 35.92 -12.27 -7.95
C ASP A 254 35.34 -13.32 -7.00
N ILE A 255 35.05 -14.54 -7.53
CA ILE A 255 34.46 -15.64 -6.76
C ILE A 255 35.56 -16.67 -6.49
N ALA A 256 35.89 -16.84 -5.23
CA ALA A 256 36.96 -17.76 -4.81
C ALA A 256 36.51 -19.24 -4.71
N SER A 257 35.22 -19.48 -4.52
CA SER A 257 34.67 -20.83 -4.33
C SER A 257 34.01 -21.34 -5.59
N LEU A 258 34.33 -22.58 -5.99
CA LEU A 258 33.68 -23.25 -7.12
C LEU A 258 32.19 -23.47 -6.89
N GLU A 259 31.78 -23.70 -5.64
CA GLU A 259 30.40 -23.86 -5.28
C GLU A 259 29.65 -22.52 -5.43
N GLU A 260 30.20 -21.40 -4.94
CA GLU A 260 29.61 -20.07 -5.10
C GLU A 260 29.52 -19.72 -6.60
N LEU A 261 30.53 -20.04 -7.40
CA LEU A 261 30.52 -19.83 -8.85
C LEU A 261 29.40 -20.63 -9.53
N TYR A 262 29.26 -21.90 -9.16
CA TYR A 262 28.21 -22.79 -9.67
C TYR A 262 26.81 -22.27 -9.31
N LEU A 263 26.59 -21.89 -8.03
CA LEU A 263 25.31 -21.36 -7.57
C LEU A 263 24.94 -20.04 -8.25
N ASN A 264 25.91 -19.15 -8.45
CA ASN A 264 25.69 -17.93 -9.23
C ASN A 264 25.34 -18.23 -10.68
N GLY A 265 26.03 -19.21 -11.31
CA GLY A 265 25.72 -19.63 -12.67
C GLY A 265 24.31 -20.22 -12.81
N ILE A 266 23.88 -21.04 -11.84
CA ILE A 266 22.50 -21.55 -11.79
C ILE A 266 21.52 -20.41 -11.64
N HIS A 267 21.77 -19.47 -10.73
CA HIS A 267 20.89 -18.31 -10.49
C HIS A 267 20.72 -17.50 -11.77
N LEU A 268 21.81 -17.12 -12.42
CA LEU A 268 21.77 -16.37 -13.68
C LEU A 268 21.00 -17.12 -14.77
N ARG A 269 21.21 -18.43 -14.89
CA ARG A 269 20.51 -19.29 -15.85
C ARG A 269 19.01 -19.37 -15.54
N GLN A 270 18.63 -19.53 -14.27
CA GLN A 270 17.24 -19.62 -13.84
C GLN A 270 16.49 -18.35 -14.13
N TYR A 271 17.08 -17.21 -13.80
CA TYR A 271 16.43 -15.91 -13.95
C TYR A 271 16.67 -15.26 -15.31
N LYS A 272 17.45 -15.91 -16.21
CA LYS A 272 17.76 -15.41 -17.57
C LYS A 272 18.11 -13.92 -17.58
N HIS A 273 18.96 -13.53 -16.66
CA HIS A 273 19.27 -12.13 -16.41
C HIS A 273 19.99 -11.55 -17.62
N PHE A 274 19.37 -10.62 -18.34
CA PHE A 274 19.90 -10.06 -19.59
C PHE A 274 21.18 -9.25 -19.41
N GLU A 275 21.46 -8.79 -18.18
CA GLU A 275 22.68 -8.02 -17.87
C GLU A 275 23.94 -8.89 -17.79
N TYR A 276 23.81 -10.21 -17.86
CA TYR A 276 24.91 -11.18 -17.66
C TYR A 276 24.98 -12.23 -18.77
N CYS A 277 24.65 -11.83 -19.99
CA CYS A 277 24.85 -12.66 -21.18
C CYS A 277 26.32 -12.68 -21.61
#